data_058938ecb5ee7f0d509742a7f1cc97f2
#
_entry.id   058938ecb5ee7f0d509742a7f1cc97f2
#
_cell.length_a   1.000
_cell.length_b   1.000
_cell.length_c   1.000
_cell.angle_alpha   90.00
_cell.angle_beta   90.00
_cell.angle_gamma   90.00
#
_symmetry.space_group_name_H-M   'P 1'
#
loop_
_entity.id
_entity.type
_entity.pdbx_description
1 polymer ?
#
loop_
_entity_poly.entity_id
_entity_poly.type
_entity_poly.pdbx_seq_one_letter_code
_entity_poly.pdbx_strand_id
1 'polypeptide(L)'
;FGDILSDLGQACTGTIGIAASANINPEKKFPSLFEPVHGSAPDIAGKGIANPIGQIWSGAMMLDYLGEKEAADNIVKAIEKTLSNDESRTKDLKGNSNTVQCADSVLANL
;
A
#
# COMPACT_ATOMS: atom_id res chain seq x y z
N PHE A 1 -1.30 -14.04 4.08
CA PHE A 1 -0.37 -12.92 4.25
C PHE A 1 0.68 -12.89 3.16
N GLY A 2 1.36 -14.01 2.93
CA GLY A 2 2.41 -14.11 1.91
C GLY A 2 1.91 -13.87 0.49
N ASP A 3 0.67 -14.23 0.19
CA ASP A 3 0.10 -14.08 -1.14
C ASP A 3 -0.02 -12.61 -1.54
N ILE A 4 -0.45 -11.75 -0.62
CA ILE A 4 -0.55 -10.31 -0.88
C ILE A 4 0.84 -9.75 -1.19
N LEU A 5 1.83 -10.09 -0.37
CA LEU A 5 3.19 -9.61 -0.56
C LEU A 5 3.80 -10.10 -1.86
N SER A 6 3.58 -11.38 -2.21
CA SER A 6 4.12 -11.98 -3.42
C SER A 6 3.59 -11.32 -4.68
N ASP A 7 2.29 -11.10 -4.75
CA ASP A 7 1.64 -10.52 -5.93
C ASP A 7 2.11 -9.09 -6.18
N LEU A 8 2.13 -8.26 -5.16
CA LEU A 8 2.61 -6.89 -5.31
C LEU A 8 4.11 -6.82 -5.53
N GLY A 9 4.87 -7.72 -4.90
CA GLY A 9 6.32 -7.80 -5.10
C GLY A 9 6.69 -8.13 -6.53
N GLN A 10 5.93 -8.99 -7.19
CA GLN A 10 6.13 -9.31 -8.59
C GLN A 10 5.83 -8.13 -9.51
N ALA A 11 4.82 -7.33 -9.17
CA ALA A 11 4.41 -6.19 -9.97
C ALA A 11 5.37 -5.00 -9.83
N CYS A 12 5.93 -4.79 -8.63
CA CYS A 12 6.71 -3.59 -8.31
C CYS A 12 7.90 -3.92 -7.41
N THR A 13 8.85 -4.70 -7.92
CA THR A 13 10.01 -5.11 -7.14
C THR A 13 10.93 -3.93 -6.81
N GLY A 14 11.53 -3.97 -5.62
CA GLY A 14 12.62 -3.09 -5.22
C GLY A 14 12.24 -1.74 -4.64
N THR A 15 10.95 -1.47 -4.42
CA THR A 15 10.53 -0.18 -3.87
C THR A 15 9.98 -0.32 -2.46
N ILE A 16 10.68 0.27 -1.49
CA ILE A 16 10.27 0.25 -0.10
C ILE A 16 8.99 1.08 0.14
N GLY A 17 8.72 2.05 -0.74
CA GLY A 17 7.55 2.92 -0.61
C GLY A 17 6.21 2.21 -0.72
N ILE A 18 6.18 0.99 -1.31
CA ILE A 18 4.95 0.20 -1.41
C ILE A 18 4.87 -0.90 -0.36
N ALA A 19 5.92 -1.13 0.39
CA ALA A 19 5.96 -2.25 1.33
C ALA A 19 5.12 -1.97 2.57
N ALA A 20 4.46 -3.00 3.05
CA ALA A 20 3.67 -2.95 4.27
C ALA A 20 4.09 -4.09 5.20
N SER A 21 3.89 -3.92 6.48
CA SER A 21 4.16 -4.96 7.46
C SER A 21 3.02 -5.09 8.46
N ALA A 22 2.97 -6.26 9.09
CA ALA A 22 2.00 -6.54 10.13
C ALA A 22 2.68 -7.25 11.28
N ASN A 23 2.36 -6.82 12.48
CA ASN A 23 2.74 -7.51 13.71
C ASN A 23 1.45 -8.02 14.35
N ILE A 24 1.09 -9.26 13.98
CA ILE A 24 -0.20 -9.85 14.33
C ILE A 24 -0.11 -10.57 15.66
N ASN A 25 -1.10 -10.30 16.52
CA ASN A 25 -1.30 -11.07 17.73
C ASN A 25 -2.51 -12.00 17.54
N PRO A 26 -2.28 -13.28 17.19
CA PRO A 26 -3.39 -14.20 16.90
C PRO A 26 -4.23 -14.55 18.12
N GLU A 27 -3.69 -14.44 19.30
CA GLU A 27 -4.43 -14.68 20.55
C GLU A 27 -5.27 -13.50 20.97
N LYS A 28 -5.10 -12.35 20.34
CA LYS A 28 -5.83 -11.11 20.63
C LYS A 28 -5.69 -10.61 22.08
N LYS A 29 -4.61 -11.00 22.75
CA LYS A 29 -4.30 -10.50 24.08
C LYS A 29 -3.72 -9.09 24.06
N PHE A 30 -3.03 -8.74 22.99
CA PHE A 30 -2.42 -7.44 22.75
C PHE A 30 -2.85 -6.94 21.39
N PRO A 31 -2.83 -5.63 21.14
CA PRO A 31 -3.18 -5.10 19.82
C PRO A 31 -2.22 -5.59 18.74
N SER A 32 -2.74 -5.77 17.54
CA SER A 32 -1.93 -5.99 16.35
C SER A 32 -1.57 -4.65 15.71
N LEU A 33 -0.45 -4.61 15.00
CA LEU A 33 0.05 -3.40 14.36
C LEU A 33 0.17 -3.61 12.85
N PHE A 34 -0.30 -2.65 12.07
CA PHE A 34 -0.20 -2.64 10.62
C PHE A 34 0.37 -1.29 10.19
N GLU A 35 1.51 -1.30 9.52
CA GLU A 35 2.19 -0.07 9.16
C GLU A 35 2.98 -0.24 7.86
N PRO A 36 3.25 0.86 7.13
CA PRO A 36 4.20 0.80 6.03
C PRO A 36 5.61 0.54 6.57
N VAL A 37 6.44 -0.10 5.75
CA VAL A 37 7.82 -0.42 6.14
C VAL A 37 8.69 0.83 6.20
N HIS A 38 8.39 1.85 5.37
CA HIS A 38 9.19 3.06 5.33
C HIS A 38 8.99 3.95 6.55
N GLY A 39 9.97 4.78 6.86
CA GLY A 39 9.89 5.79 7.92
C GLY A 39 9.18 7.06 7.46
N SER A 40 9.33 8.12 8.24
CA SER A 40 8.62 9.39 8.04
C SER A 40 9.17 10.25 6.90
N ALA A 41 10.39 9.96 6.41
CA ALA A 41 11.02 10.67 5.31
C ALA A 41 10.86 12.21 5.40
N PRO A 42 11.41 12.85 6.43
CA PRO A 42 11.15 14.27 6.68
C PRO A 42 11.62 15.21 5.55
N ASP A 43 12.56 14.77 4.73
CA ASP A 43 13.07 15.55 3.59
C ASP A 43 12.03 15.76 2.50
N ILE A 44 11.01 14.90 2.41
CA ILE A 44 9.93 15.05 1.42
C ILE A 44 8.58 15.41 2.06
N ALA A 45 8.54 15.57 3.38
CA ALA A 45 7.31 15.92 4.07
C ALA A 45 6.77 17.26 3.57
N GLY A 46 5.49 17.33 3.31
CA GLY A 46 4.82 18.55 2.85
C GLY A 46 4.96 18.84 1.36
N LYS A 47 5.72 18.03 0.61
CA LYS A 47 5.92 18.24 -0.83
C LYS A 47 4.87 17.58 -1.71
N GLY A 48 4.03 16.72 -1.14
CA GLY A 48 2.98 16.02 -1.88
C GLY A 48 3.49 14.99 -2.87
N ILE A 49 4.70 14.47 -2.67
CA ILE A 49 5.33 13.53 -3.59
C ILE A 49 5.46 12.11 -3.03
N ALA A 50 5.14 11.91 -1.76
CA ALA A 50 5.24 10.60 -1.11
C ALA A 50 4.30 9.59 -1.76
N ASN A 51 4.77 8.34 -1.88
CA ASN A 51 3.97 7.25 -2.40
C ASN A 51 2.99 6.76 -1.32
N PRO A 52 1.66 6.81 -1.53
CA PRO A 52 0.70 6.41 -0.51
C PRO A 52 0.44 4.89 -0.47
N ILE A 53 1.00 4.12 -1.39
CA ILE A 53 0.65 2.70 -1.56
C ILE A 53 0.96 1.87 -0.32
N GLY A 54 2.11 2.12 0.32
CA GLY A 54 2.47 1.39 1.54
C GLY A 54 1.43 1.54 2.64
N GLN A 55 0.92 2.74 2.84
CA GLN A 55 -0.11 3.00 3.84
C GLN A 55 -1.45 2.36 3.46
N ILE A 56 -1.83 2.45 2.19
CA ILE A 56 -3.09 1.85 1.71
C ILE A 56 -3.01 0.32 1.82
N TRP A 57 -1.90 -0.26 1.47
CA TRP A 57 -1.68 -1.70 1.57
C TRP A 57 -1.71 -2.16 3.04
N SER A 58 -1.14 -1.37 3.96
CA SER A 58 -1.23 -1.66 5.38
C SER A 58 -2.70 -1.74 5.84
N GLY A 59 -3.54 -0.85 5.34
CA GLY A 59 -4.98 -0.89 5.59
C GLY A 59 -5.64 -2.17 5.06
N ALA A 60 -5.25 -2.62 3.88
CA ALA A 60 -5.75 -3.86 3.31
C ALA A 60 -5.37 -5.07 4.16
N MET A 61 -4.13 -5.12 4.65
CA MET A 61 -3.67 -6.18 5.55
C MET A 61 -4.46 -6.20 6.85
N MET A 62 -4.76 -5.03 7.40
CA MET A 62 -5.58 -4.90 8.60
C MET A 62 -6.99 -5.44 8.38
N LEU A 63 -7.62 -5.09 7.26
CA LEU A 63 -8.95 -5.58 6.92
C LEU A 63 -8.96 -7.10 6.75
N ASP A 64 -7.95 -7.67 6.12
CA ASP A 64 -7.82 -9.11 5.98
C ASP A 64 -7.76 -9.79 7.36
N TYR A 65 -6.96 -9.24 8.27
CA TYR A 65 -6.84 -9.77 9.63
C TYR A 65 -8.16 -9.69 10.39
N LEU A 66 -8.93 -8.63 10.18
CA LEU A 66 -10.22 -8.43 10.85
C LEU A 66 -11.37 -9.27 10.24
N GLY A 67 -11.07 -10.04 9.20
CA GLY A 67 -12.06 -10.89 8.55
C GLY A 67 -12.79 -10.26 7.37
N GLU A 68 -12.44 -9.01 7.01
CA GLU A 68 -13.02 -8.29 5.87
C GLU A 68 -12.23 -8.62 4.59
N LYS A 69 -12.20 -9.89 4.22
CA LYS A 69 -11.33 -10.39 3.14
C LYS A 69 -11.72 -9.85 1.77
N GLU A 70 -12.98 -9.70 1.50
CA GLU A 70 -13.45 -9.16 0.22
C GLU A 70 -13.00 -7.71 0.04
N ALA A 71 -13.15 -6.90 1.08
CA ALA A 71 -12.68 -5.52 1.05
C ALA A 71 -11.17 -5.44 0.89
N ALA A 72 -10.42 -6.29 1.60
CA ALA A 72 -8.97 -6.35 1.49
C ALA A 72 -8.54 -6.72 0.07
N ASP A 73 -9.16 -7.73 -0.53
CA ASP A 73 -8.85 -8.17 -1.89
C ASP A 73 -9.14 -7.07 -2.91
N ASN A 74 -10.25 -6.36 -2.74
CA ASN A 74 -10.61 -5.26 -3.63
C ASN A 74 -9.58 -4.15 -3.59
N ILE A 75 -9.07 -3.83 -2.41
CA ILE A 75 -8.02 -2.81 -2.26
C ILE A 75 -6.73 -3.27 -2.95
N VAL A 76 -6.32 -4.52 -2.75
CA VAL A 76 -5.11 -5.05 -3.39
C VAL A 76 -5.23 -5.02 -4.90
N LYS A 77 -6.38 -5.41 -5.45
CA LYS A 77 -6.62 -5.35 -6.89
C LYS A 77 -6.59 -3.91 -7.42
N ALA A 78 -7.15 -2.97 -6.66
CA ALA A 78 -7.11 -1.56 -7.03
C ALA A 78 -5.67 -1.02 -7.04
N ILE A 79 -4.85 -1.43 -6.07
CA ILE A 79 -3.43 -1.09 -6.04
C ILE A 79 -2.72 -1.64 -7.28
N GLU A 80 -2.95 -2.89 -7.62
CA GLU A 80 -2.32 -3.51 -8.79
C GLU A 80 -2.68 -2.77 -10.08
N LYS A 81 -3.95 -2.42 -10.26
CA LYS A 81 -4.39 -1.65 -11.43
C LYS A 81 -3.72 -0.27 -11.48
N THR A 82 -3.64 0.40 -10.35
CA THR A 82 -3.01 1.71 -10.26
C THR A 82 -1.53 1.63 -10.62
N LEU A 83 -0.83 0.62 -10.12
CA LEU A 83 0.60 0.45 -10.37
C LEU A 83 0.91 -0.03 -11.79
N SER A 84 -0.06 -0.57 -12.52
CA SER A 84 0.13 -0.99 -13.90
C SER A 84 0.08 0.17 -14.90
N ASN A 85 -0.35 1.35 -14.45
CA ASN A 85 -0.44 2.55 -15.29
C ASN A 85 0.65 3.55 -14.88
N ASP A 86 1.54 3.89 -15.82
CA ASP A 86 2.66 4.80 -15.58
C ASP A 86 2.21 6.16 -15.06
N GLU A 87 1.06 6.65 -15.52
CA GLU A 87 0.56 7.95 -15.11
C GLU A 87 0.00 7.97 -13.69
N SER A 88 -0.38 6.80 -13.18
CA SER A 88 -0.94 6.67 -11.82
C SER A 88 0.11 6.45 -10.76
N ARG A 89 1.32 6.06 -11.13
CA ARG A 89 2.41 5.83 -10.19
C ARG A 89 3.06 7.14 -9.78
N THR A 90 3.60 7.16 -8.57
CA THR A 90 4.39 8.27 -8.08
C THR A 90 5.80 8.26 -8.68
N LYS A 91 6.56 9.34 -8.48
CA LYS A 91 7.87 9.51 -9.12
C LYS A 91 8.89 8.46 -8.66
N ASP A 92 8.81 7.97 -7.45
CA ASP A 92 9.69 6.90 -6.96
C ASP A 92 9.53 5.60 -7.75
N LEU A 93 8.38 5.41 -8.38
CA LEU A 93 8.09 4.29 -9.27
C LEU A 93 8.14 4.72 -10.74
N LYS A 94 8.81 5.83 -11.04
CA LYS A 94 8.97 6.37 -12.40
C LYS A 94 7.64 6.79 -13.04
N GLY A 95 6.68 7.20 -12.22
CA GLY A 95 5.39 7.70 -12.69
C GLY A 95 5.32 9.22 -12.63
N ASN A 96 4.15 9.75 -12.95
CA ASN A 96 3.91 11.18 -13.05
C ASN A 96 2.92 11.72 -12.01
N SER A 97 2.39 10.88 -11.14
CA SER A 97 1.41 11.29 -10.14
C SER A 97 2.06 11.82 -8.87
N ASN A 98 1.37 12.73 -8.21
CA ASN A 98 1.68 13.11 -6.83
C ASN A 98 0.93 12.17 -5.86
N THR A 99 1.10 12.40 -4.55
CA THR A 99 0.48 11.57 -3.51
C THR A 99 -1.04 11.49 -3.66
N VAL A 100 -1.69 12.64 -3.84
CA VAL A 100 -3.15 12.72 -3.93
C VAL A 100 -3.65 12.06 -5.21
N GLN A 101 -3.00 12.32 -6.34
CA GLN A 101 -3.37 11.72 -7.61
C GLN A 101 -3.26 10.20 -7.61
N CYS A 102 -2.20 9.68 -7.00
CA CYS A 102 -2.01 8.24 -6.87
C CYS A 102 -3.10 7.63 -6.00
N ALA A 103 -3.40 8.23 -4.86
CA ALA A 103 -4.45 7.77 -3.96
C ALA A 103 -5.83 7.82 -4.63
N ASP A 104 -6.12 8.89 -5.38
CA ASP A 104 -7.36 9.01 -6.13
C ASP A 104 -7.48 7.93 -7.20
N SER A 105 -6.37 7.55 -7.83
CA SER A 105 -6.36 6.45 -8.81
C SER A 105 -6.71 5.12 -8.16
N VAL A 106 -6.20 4.84 -6.97
CA VAL A 106 -6.57 3.64 -6.22
C VAL A 106 -8.05 3.64 -5.92
N LEU A 107 -8.58 4.77 -5.45
CA LEU A 107 -10.00 4.91 -5.14
C LEU A 107 -10.87 4.68 -6.37
N ALA A 108 -10.47 5.21 -7.52
CA ALA A 108 -11.20 5.03 -8.78
C ALA A 108 -11.18 3.58 -9.27
N ASN A 109 -10.18 2.81 -8.92
CA ASN A 109 -10.03 1.41 -9.33
C ASN A 109 -10.69 0.42 -8.37
N LEU A 110 -11.27 0.87 -7.28
CA LEU A 110 -11.97 0.01 -6.32
C LEU A 110 -13.23 -0.66 -6.90
#